data_d97ceaad26089e1a2d6505396bb3c325
#
_entry.id   d97ceaad26089e1a2d6505396bb3c325
#
_cell.length_a   1.000
_cell.length_b   1.000
_cell.length_c   1.000
_cell.angle_alpha   90.00
_cell.angle_beta   90.00
_cell.angle_gamma   90.00
#
_symmetry.space_group_name_H-M   'P 1'
#
loop_
_entity.id
_entity.type
_entity.pdbx_description
1 polymer ?
#
loop_
_entity_poly.entity_id
_entity_poly.type
_entity_poly.pdbx_seq_one_letter_code
_entity_poly.pdbx_strand_id
1 'polypeptide(L)'
;KSTYFTTQLYAGTAKISSEASNDPANYYLSQWYLVDGLALGPSYFGYTDPLTGTWRPKKFRAEGTTANDGTEWTTKMSNTNLIYSGSASNVYNGNSSWSGSNYASFNVGALILLTGVNIKVKNSIRLYANISDDDYIVVNGVNYTSADGTGSPTWIRPDGLTYPFDLTTLAIDTTPSNVQNSISAVEIDGVMLTDSTTQNLDFGSEGFYLPFDGNSPIGEDKSGKGNNWT
;
A
#
# COMPACT_ATOMS: atom_id res chain seq x y z
N LYS A 1 -4.63 -26.67 10.52
CA LYS A 1 -3.45 -26.11 11.22
C LYS A 1 -2.66 -25.31 10.21
N SER A 2 -2.61 -23.98 10.36
CA SER A 2 -1.73 -23.13 9.57
C SER A 2 -0.32 -23.31 10.11
N THR A 3 0.58 -23.76 9.27
CA THR A 3 2.01 -23.80 9.59
C THR A 3 2.64 -22.58 8.95
N TYR A 4 3.18 -21.68 9.74
CA TYR A 4 3.93 -20.51 9.26
C TYR A 4 5.36 -20.99 9.01
N PHE A 5 5.86 -20.77 7.80
CA PHE A 5 7.26 -20.93 7.48
C PHE A 5 7.94 -19.55 7.57
N THR A 6 8.90 -19.42 8.46
CA THR A 6 9.86 -18.31 8.43
C THR A 6 11.00 -18.73 7.52
N THR A 7 11.05 -18.19 6.32
CA THR A 7 12.24 -18.30 5.47
C THR A 7 13.22 -17.20 5.88
N GLN A 8 14.32 -17.59 6.51
CA GLN A 8 15.48 -16.71 6.63
C GLN A 8 16.28 -16.85 5.34
N LEU A 9 16.26 -15.82 4.51
CA LEU A 9 17.14 -15.73 3.35
C LEU A 9 18.51 -15.25 3.84
N TYR A 10 19.42 -16.19 4.05
CA TYR A 10 20.84 -15.89 4.25
C TYR A 10 21.52 -15.72 2.88
N ALA A 11 22.57 -14.91 2.83
CA ALA A 11 23.51 -14.89 1.71
C ALA A 11 24.12 -16.30 1.56
N GLY A 12 23.51 -17.13 0.72
CA GLY A 12 23.84 -18.55 0.57
C GLY A 12 22.73 -19.28 -0.19
N THR A 13 22.85 -20.58 -0.30
CA THR A 13 21.89 -21.42 -1.04
C THR A 13 20.56 -21.50 -0.29
N ALA A 14 19.51 -20.89 -0.80
CA ALA A 14 18.16 -21.12 -0.32
C ALA A 14 17.66 -22.51 -0.76
N LYS A 15 17.08 -23.27 0.14
CA LYS A 15 16.48 -24.59 -0.16
C LYS A 15 15.00 -24.58 0.17
N ILE A 16 14.21 -25.12 -0.72
CA ILE A 16 12.80 -25.45 -0.45
C ILE A 16 12.81 -26.87 0.10
N SER A 17 12.50 -27.01 1.36
CA SER A 17 12.45 -28.23 2.15
C SER A 17 13.73 -28.67 2.86
N SER A 18 13.49 -29.14 4.02
CA SER A 18 14.27 -29.80 5.05
C SER A 18 15.14 -28.92 5.93
N GLU A 19 14.76 -28.91 7.18
CA GLU A 19 15.73 -28.81 8.27
C GLU A 19 16.74 -29.97 8.18
N ALA A 20 17.84 -29.84 8.89
CA ALA A 20 19.06 -30.62 9.00
C ALA A 20 19.00 -32.18 8.89
N SER A 21 17.89 -32.77 8.59
CA SER A 21 17.77 -34.19 8.25
C SER A 21 17.43 -34.36 6.77
N ASN A 22 18.12 -35.19 6.06
CA ASN A 22 17.95 -35.49 4.63
C ASN A 22 16.57 -36.08 4.28
N ASP A 23 15.53 -35.80 5.03
CA ASP A 23 14.18 -36.25 4.74
C ASP A 23 13.53 -35.37 3.68
N PRO A 24 13.22 -35.86 2.50
CA PRO A 24 12.47 -35.10 1.51
C PRO A 24 11.07 -34.78 2.06
N ALA A 25 10.72 -33.53 2.05
CA ALA A 25 9.37 -33.14 2.43
C ALA A 25 8.35 -33.71 1.43
N ASN A 26 7.37 -34.42 1.95
CA ASN A 26 6.31 -35.03 1.16
C ASN A 26 5.12 -34.11 1.05
N TYR A 27 5.20 -33.12 0.15
CA TYR A 27 4.10 -32.18 -0.14
C TYR A 27 4.06 -31.81 -1.61
N TYR A 28 2.91 -31.31 -2.03
CA TYR A 28 2.75 -30.71 -3.35
C TYR A 28 2.95 -29.18 -3.22
N LEU A 29 3.75 -28.64 -4.12
CA LEU A 29 4.04 -27.22 -4.18
C LEU A 29 3.64 -26.66 -5.54
N SER A 30 2.96 -25.53 -5.55
CA SER A 30 2.67 -24.79 -6.76
C SER A 30 2.53 -23.31 -6.45
N GLN A 31 2.76 -22.46 -7.44
CA GLN A 31 2.58 -21.01 -7.33
C GLN A 31 3.39 -20.37 -6.18
N TRP A 32 4.69 -20.59 -6.17
CA TRP A 32 5.59 -19.98 -5.19
C TRP A 32 6.01 -18.57 -5.65
N TYR A 33 5.82 -17.61 -4.78
CA TYR A 33 6.18 -16.19 -5.02
C TYR A 33 7.13 -15.70 -3.93
N LEU A 34 8.19 -15.02 -4.34
CA LEU A 34 8.95 -14.09 -3.51
C LEU A 34 8.83 -12.70 -4.14
N VAL A 35 8.38 -11.73 -3.36
CA VAL A 35 8.34 -10.33 -3.77
C VAL A 35 9.32 -9.58 -2.89
N ASP A 36 10.44 -9.18 -3.48
CA ASP A 36 11.51 -8.48 -2.78
C ASP A 36 11.12 -7.03 -2.52
N GLY A 37 11.39 -6.57 -1.30
CA GLY A 37 11.15 -5.19 -0.88
C GLY A 37 9.71 -4.84 -0.50
N LEU A 38 8.75 -5.78 -0.61
CA LEU A 38 7.34 -5.55 -0.30
C LEU A 38 6.75 -6.62 0.63
N ALA A 39 6.09 -6.21 1.70
CA ALA A 39 5.30 -7.09 2.56
C ALA A 39 3.83 -7.08 2.10
N LEU A 40 3.48 -7.99 1.20
CA LEU A 40 2.15 -8.07 0.62
C LEU A 40 1.23 -9.00 1.41
N GLY A 41 -0.01 -8.59 1.60
CA GLY A 41 -1.03 -9.43 2.25
C GLY A 41 -1.55 -10.56 1.36
N PRO A 42 -2.28 -11.55 1.91
CA PRO A 42 -2.80 -12.72 1.18
C PRO A 42 -3.70 -12.37 -0.01
N SER A 43 -4.36 -11.22 0.03
CA SER A 43 -5.26 -10.77 -1.04
C SER A 43 -4.57 -10.50 -2.37
N TYR A 44 -3.25 -10.34 -2.38
CA TYR A 44 -2.47 -10.23 -3.62
C TYR A 44 -2.31 -11.58 -4.32
N PHE A 45 -2.35 -12.68 -3.56
CA PHE A 45 -2.06 -14.04 -4.03
C PHE A 45 -3.29 -14.93 -4.12
N GLY A 46 -4.43 -14.48 -3.62
CA GLY A 46 -5.68 -15.24 -3.64
C GLY A 46 -6.90 -14.40 -3.28
N TYR A 47 -8.04 -15.07 -3.26
CA TYR A 47 -9.33 -14.47 -2.89
C TYR A 47 -10.20 -15.52 -2.22
N THR A 48 -11.14 -15.09 -1.40
CA THR A 48 -12.18 -15.98 -0.88
C THR A 48 -13.31 -16.04 -1.90
N ASP A 49 -13.60 -17.24 -2.39
CA ASP A 49 -14.72 -17.49 -3.28
C ASP A 49 -16.04 -17.17 -2.54
N PRO A 50 -16.83 -16.20 -3.01
CA PRO A 50 -18.01 -15.75 -2.30
C PRO A 50 -19.14 -16.79 -2.24
N LEU A 51 -19.11 -17.79 -3.11
CA LEU A 51 -20.12 -18.84 -3.15
C LEU A 51 -19.80 -20.00 -2.19
N THR A 52 -18.53 -20.31 -2.04
CA THR A 52 -18.09 -21.50 -1.26
C THR A 52 -17.41 -21.14 0.06
N GLY A 53 -17.06 -19.85 0.26
CA GLY A 53 -16.24 -19.40 1.39
C GLY A 53 -14.81 -19.94 1.38
N THR A 54 -14.41 -20.64 0.32
CA THR A 54 -13.09 -21.26 0.20
C THR A 54 -12.07 -20.26 -0.36
N TRP A 55 -10.90 -20.16 0.28
CA TRP A 55 -9.82 -19.38 -0.26
C TRP A 55 -9.24 -20.06 -1.50
N ARG A 56 -9.09 -19.30 -2.60
CA ARG A 56 -8.55 -19.77 -3.86
C ARG A 56 -7.33 -18.95 -4.27
N PRO A 57 -6.26 -19.62 -4.72
CA PRO A 57 -5.09 -18.89 -5.22
C PRO A 57 -5.41 -18.18 -6.53
N LYS A 58 -4.81 -17.01 -6.72
CA LYS A 58 -4.76 -16.30 -8.00
C LYS A 58 -3.31 -16.03 -8.35
N LYS A 59 -3.01 -15.96 -9.64
CA LYS A 59 -1.68 -15.57 -10.09
C LYS A 59 -1.42 -14.13 -9.61
N PHE A 60 -0.32 -13.94 -8.86
CA PHE A 60 0.17 -12.61 -8.58
C PHE A 60 0.49 -11.94 -9.93
N ARG A 61 -0.10 -10.82 -10.15
CA ARG A 61 0.27 -9.92 -11.22
C ARG A 61 0.84 -8.70 -10.54
N ALA A 62 2.00 -8.29 -10.99
CA ALA A 62 2.52 -6.95 -10.78
C ALA A 62 1.67 -5.95 -11.57
N GLU A 63 0.33 -6.05 -11.47
CA GLU A 63 -0.55 -5.00 -11.92
C GLU A 63 -0.29 -3.86 -10.98
N GLY A 64 0.30 -2.79 -11.53
CA GLY A 64 0.51 -1.59 -10.80
C GLY A 64 -0.73 -1.31 -9.97
N THR A 65 -0.63 -1.48 -8.67
CA THR A 65 -1.51 -0.72 -7.84
C THR A 65 -1.12 0.69 -8.18
N THR A 66 -2.07 1.45 -8.52
CA THR A 66 -2.03 2.82 -8.93
C THR A 66 -1.38 3.76 -7.91
N ALA A 67 -0.87 3.24 -6.82
CA ALA A 67 -0.11 3.92 -5.80
C ALA A 67 1.38 3.70 -6.09
N ASN A 68 2.10 4.76 -6.40
CA ASN A 68 3.55 4.78 -6.70
C ASN A 68 3.95 4.13 -8.04
N ASP A 69 3.30 4.54 -9.10
CA ASP A 69 3.61 4.19 -10.49
C ASP A 69 4.66 5.13 -11.14
N GLY A 70 5.37 5.91 -10.32
CA GLY A 70 6.26 7.00 -10.74
C GLY A 70 5.56 8.36 -10.77
N THR A 71 4.31 8.44 -10.35
CA THR A 71 3.61 9.72 -10.22
C THR A 71 4.25 10.57 -9.15
N GLU A 72 4.54 11.82 -9.47
CA GLU A 72 4.90 12.86 -8.50
C GLU A 72 3.60 13.36 -7.82
N TRP A 73 3.26 12.73 -6.70
CA TRP A 73 2.00 12.97 -5.99
C TRP A 73 1.87 14.40 -5.49
N THR A 74 2.98 15.04 -5.11
CA THR A 74 3.00 16.46 -4.75
C THR A 74 2.42 17.33 -5.86
N THR A 75 2.58 16.97 -7.14
CA THR A 75 2.00 17.71 -8.28
C THR A 75 0.49 17.56 -8.40
N LYS A 76 -0.08 16.56 -7.70
CA LYS A 76 -1.53 16.33 -7.65
C LYS A 76 -2.22 17.09 -6.51
N MET A 77 -1.43 17.76 -5.66
CA MET A 77 -1.98 18.64 -4.64
C MET A 77 -2.47 19.96 -5.24
N SER A 78 -3.42 20.56 -4.54
CA SER A 78 -3.90 21.91 -4.84
C SER A 78 -4.20 22.67 -3.54
N ASN A 79 -4.36 23.97 -3.65
CA ASN A 79 -4.48 24.88 -2.49
C ASN A 79 -3.27 24.80 -1.53
N THR A 80 -2.10 24.50 -2.05
CA THR A 80 -0.86 24.35 -1.25
C THR A 80 -0.40 25.68 -0.62
N ASN A 81 -0.96 26.81 -1.06
CA ASN A 81 -0.78 28.09 -0.41
C ASN A 81 -1.37 28.15 1.02
N LEU A 82 -2.20 27.20 1.40
CA LEU A 82 -2.66 27.03 2.78
C LEU A 82 -1.56 26.50 3.70
N ILE A 83 -0.54 25.80 3.17
CA ILE A 83 0.57 25.26 3.95
C ILE A 83 1.43 26.43 4.44
N TYR A 84 1.51 26.61 5.76
CA TYR A 84 2.30 27.64 6.39
C TYR A 84 3.56 27.13 7.09
N SER A 85 3.64 25.84 7.38
CA SER A 85 4.80 25.19 7.98
C SER A 85 5.01 23.80 7.38
N GLY A 86 6.25 23.42 7.17
CA GLY A 86 6.58 22.23 6.40
C GLY A 86 6.44 22.47 4.89
N SER A 87 6.19 21.40 4.15
CA SER A 87 6.13 21.41 2.69
C SER A 87 5.10 20.42 2.19
N ALA A 88 4.52 20.66 1.02
CA ALA A 88 3.65 19.69 0.33
C ALA A 88 4.37 18.34 0.09
N SER A 89 5.66 18.37 -0.23
CA SER A 89 6.47 17.16 -0.42
C SER A 89 6.61 16.30 0.85
N ASN A 90 6.39 16.87 2.05
CA ASN A 90 6.41 16.10 3.29
C ASN A 90 5.25 15.11 3.38
N VAL A 91 4.16 15.34 2.67
CA VAL A 91 3.00 14.44 2.62
C VAL A 91 3.32 13.15 1.84
N TYR A 92 4.28 13.23 0.92
CA TYR A 92 4.63 12.15 -0.01
C TYR A 92 6.10 11.74 0.06
N ASN A 93 6.75 11.91 1.21
CA ASN A 93 8.16 11.56 1.42
C ASN A 93 8.38 10.13 1.96
N GLY A 94 7.30 9.34 2.10
CA GLY A 94 7.37 7.97 2.61
C GLY A 94 7.49 7.86 4.13
N ASN A 95 7.27 8.95 4.88
CA ASN A 95 7.42 8.97 6.32
C ASN A 95 6.11 9.37 7.02
N SER A 96 5.55 8.46 7.80
CA SER A 96 4.34 8.70 8.63
C SER A 96 4.68 9.12 10.06
N SER A 97 5.92 9.55 10.35
CA SER A 97 6.29 10.01 11.68
C SER A 97 6.06 11.52 11.84
N TRP A 98 5.70 11.90 13.06
CA TRP A 98 5.53 13.30 13.44
C TRP A 98 6.81 13.93 14.00
N SER A 99 7.95 13.27 13.89
CA SER A 99 9.23 13.78 14.39
C SER A 99 9.92 14.68 13.35
N GLY A 100 10.47 15.77 13.79
CA GLY A 100 11.12 16.74 12.92
C GLY A 100 10.11 17.53 12.07
N SER A 101 10.46 17.87 10.85
CA SER A 101 9.60 18.65 9.92
C SER A 101 8.90 17.77 8.88
N ASN A 102 8.56 16.52 9.23
CA ASN A 102 8.00 15.53 8.29
C ASN A 102 6.49 15.64 8.06
N TYR A 103 5.93 16.82 8.24
CA TYR A 103 4.50 17.10 8.03
C TYR A 103 4.30 18.41 7.31
N ALA A 104 3.13 18.60 6.75
CA ALA A 104 2.64 19.88 6.25
C ALA A 104 1.55 20.37 7.19
N SER A 105 1.79 21.51 7.88
CA SER A 105 0.76 22.23 8.62
C SER A 105 0.10 23.23 7.72
N PHE A 106 -1.23 23.29 7.76
CA PHE A 106 -2.00 24.16 6.89
C PHE A 106 -3.06 24.94 7.64
N ASN A 107 -3.35 26.13 7.10
CA ASN A 107 -4.39 27.02 7.62
C ASN A 107 -5.79 26.47 7.31
N VAL A 108 -6.77 27.08 7.95
CA VAL A 108 -8.20 26.81 7.72
C VAL A 108 -8.54 26.85 6.24
N GLY A 109 -9.21 25.82 5.77
CA GLY A 109 -9.62 25.65 4.38
C GLY A 109 -9.59 24.22 3.92
N ALA A 110 -9.88 24.00 2.64
CA ALA A 110 -9.78 22.68 2.02
C ALA A 110 -8.42 22.49 1.36
N LEU A 111 -7.53 21.71 2.00
CA LEU A 111 -6.28 21.27 1.40
C LEU A 111 -6.55 20.05 0.51
N ILE A 112 -6.38 20.21 -0.79
CA ILE A 112 -6.57 19.12 -1.74
C ILE A 112 -5.27 18.30 -1.82
N LEU A 113 -5.36 17.04 -1.43
CA LEU A 113 -4.24 16.10 -1.42
C LEU A 113 -4.05 15.47 -2.78
N LEU A 114 -5.14 15.04 -3.43
CA LEU A 114 -5.14 14.44 -4.75
C LEU A 114 -6.21 15.07 -5.62
N THR A 115 -5.84 15.44 -6.83
CA THR A 115 -6.78 15.90 -7.88
C THR A 115 -6.30 15.47 -9.26
N GLY A 116 -7.26 15.29 -10.20
CA GLY A 116 -6.94 14.83 -11.54
C GLY A 116 -6.34 13.43 -11.60
N VAL A 117 -6.68 12.59 -10.63
CA VAL A 117 -6.27 11.18 -10.57
C VAL A 117 -7.43 10.27 -10.96
N ASN A 118 -7.13 9.02 -11.25
CA ASN A 118 -8.13 7.97 -11.44
C ASN A 118 -7.57 6.69 -10.84
N ILE A 119 -7.74 6.54 -9.51
CA ILE A 119 -7.17 5.44 -8.73
C ILE A 119 -8.28 4.51 -8.29
N LYS A 120 -8.21 3.24 -8.68
CA LYS A 120 -9.16 2.25 -8.17
C LYS A 120 -8.76 1.85 -6.74
N VAL A 121 -9.53 2.32 -5.78
CA VAL A 121 -9.36 1.97 -4.37
C VAL A 121 -10.17 0.70 -4.10
N LYS A 122 -9.52 -0.33 -3.59
CA LYS A 122 -10.13 -1.65 -3.39
C LYS A 122 -10.54 -1.91 -1.94
N ASN A 123 -9.77 -1.42 -0.98
CA ASN A 123 -9.92 -1.82 0.41
C ASN A 123 -9.87 -0.65 1.40
N SER A 124 -9.03 0.36 1.18
CA SER A 124 -8.82 1.41 2.18
C SER A 124 -8.22 2.69 1.63
N ILE A 125 -8.59 3.81 2.26
CA ILE A 125 -7.85 5.07 2.27
C ILE A 125 -7.55 5.41 3.72
N ARG A 126 -6.31 5.79 4.03
CA ARG A 126 -5.92 6.33 5.34
C ARG A 126 -5.03 7.56 5.17
N LEU A 127 -5.11 8.45 6.13
CA LEU A 127 -4.29 9.65 6.23
C LEU A 127 -3.57 9.63 7.57
N TYR A 128 -2.26 9.88 7.60
CA TYR A 128 -1.58 10.14 8.86
C TYR A 128 -1.63 11.65 9.12
N ALA A 129 -2.56 12.06 9.96
CA ALA A 129 -2.92 13.45 10.13
C ALA A 129 -3.31 13.79 11.58
N ASN A 130 -3.29 15.07 11.89
CA ASN A 130 -3.91 15.66 13.06
C ASN A 130 -5.00 16.61 12.57
N ILE A 131 -6.26 16.23 12.77
CA ILE A 131 -7.44 17.05 12.44
C ILE A 131 -8.35 17.15 13.66
N SER A 132 -9.30 18.07 13.62
CA SER A 132 -10.33 18.21 14.66
C SER A 132 -11.54 17.31 14.38
N ASP A 133 -12.35 17.05 15.40
CA ASP A 133 -13.55 16.19 15.29
C ASP A 133 -14.58 16.74 14.28
N ASP A 134 -14.62 18.05 14.12
CA ASP A 134 -15.56 18.72 13.21
C ASP A 134 -15.07 18.77 11.75
N ASP A 135 -13.82 18.36 11.49
CA ASP A 135 -13.23 18.41 10.15
C ASP A 135 -13.63 17.21 9.29
N TYR A 136 -13.49 17.37 7.98
CA TYR A 136 -13.87 16.34 7.03
C TYR A 136 -12.68 15.81 6.25
N ILE A 137 -12.70 14.51 6.03
CA ILE A 137 -11.98 13.86 4.93
C ILE A 137 -12.92 13.87 3.73
N VAL A 138 -12.53 14.54 2.65
CA VAL A 138 -13.39 14.71 1.47
C VAL A 138 -12.94 13.76 0.38
N VAL A 139 -13.81 12.82 0.00
CA VAL A 139 -13.55 11.82 -1.06
C VAL A 139 -14.51 12.06 -2.21
N ASN A 140 -13.99 12.35 -3.39
CA ASN A 140 -14.79 12.64 -4.59
C ASN A 140 -15.87 13.72 -4.36
N GLY A 141 -15.55 14.72 -3.54
CA GLY A 141 -16.45 15.81 -3.20
C GLY A 141 -17.49 15.49 -2.12
N VAL A 142 -17.45 14.31 -1.52
CA VAL A 142 -18.32 13.91 -0.41
C VAL A 142 -17.56 14.01 0.90
N ASN A 143 -18.18 14.63 1.91
CA ASN A 143 -17.62 14.83 3.24
C ASN A 143 -17.83 13.60 4.12
N TYR A 144 -16.76 13.13 4.76
CA TYR A 144 -16.74 12.04 5.71
C TYR A 144 -16.09 12.51 7.01
N THR A 145 -16.65 12.15 8.15
CA THR A 145 -15.97 12.30 9.44
C THR A 145 -14.83 11.29 9.58
N SER A 146 -13.94 11.49 10.54
CA SER A 146 -12.91 10.51 10.86
C SER A 146 -13.49 9.36 11.68
N ALA A 147 -13.22 8.12 11.25
CA ALA A 147 -13.57 6.92 12.02
C ALA A 147 -12.62 6.63 13.18
N ASP A 148 -11.43 7.22 13.16
CA ASP A 148 -10.37 7.02 14.13
C ASP A 148 -10.10 8.35 14.86
N GLY A 149 -9.46 8.30 16.02
CA GLY A 149 -9.31 9.47 16.90
C GLY A 149 -8.72 10.71 16.23
N THR A 150 -9.09 11.85 16.76
CA THR A 150 -8.69 13.19 16.31
C THR A 150 -7.92 13.91 17.41
N GLY A 151 -7.38 15.09 17.12
CA GLY A 151 -6.66 15.92 18.08
C GLY A 151 -5.24 15.48 18.43
N SER A 152 -4.74 14.41 17.80
CA SER A 152 -3.35 13.94 17.89
C SER A 152 -2.97 13.26 16.58
N PRO A 153 -1.69 13.33 16.17
CA PRO A 153 -1.24 12.66 14.95
C PRO A 153 -1.49 11.16 15.00
N THR A 154 -2.33 10.66 14.12
CA THR A 154 -2.68 9.25 14.01
C THR A 154 -3.11 8.89 12.59
N TRP A 155 -3.21 7.60 12.30
CA TRP A 155 -3.86 7.13 11.09
C TRP A 155 -5.37 7.29 11.22
N ILE A 156 -5.95 8.11 10.37
CA ILE A 156 -7.39 8.36 10.26
C ILE A 156 -7.93 7.86 8.93
N ARG A 157 -9.20 7.55 8.88
CA ARG A 157 -9.90 7.09 7.67
C ARG A 157 -11.30 7.71 7.58
N PRO A 158 -11.85 7.84 6.37
CA PRO A 158 -13.25 8.26 6.17
C PRO A 158 -14.21 7.26 6.80
N ASP A 159 -15.11 7.73 7.67
CA ASP A 159 -16.13 6.88 8.28
C ASP A 159 -17.25 6.55 7.29
N GLY A 160 -17.64 5.27 7.21
CA GLY A 160 -18.73 4.82 6.34
C GLY A 160 -18.40 4.78 4.84
N LEU A 161 -17.15 5.02 4.44
CA LEU A 161 -16.75 4.89 3.03
C LEU A 161 -16.81 3.43 2.59
N THR A 162 -17.49 3.18 1.46
CA THR A 162 -17.63 1.82 0.91
C THR A 162 -16.65 1.57 -0.23
N TYR A 163 -16.13 0.36 -0.32
CA TYR A 163 -15.15 -0.09 -1.31
C TYR A 163 -15.71 -1.23 -2.18
N PRO A 164 -15.26 -1.45 -3.44
CA PRO A 164 -14.29 -0.62 -4.17
C PRO A 164 -14.93 0.61 -4.84
N PHE A 165 -14.13 1.63 -5.16
CA PHE A 165 -14.55 2.79 -5.93
C PHE A 165 -13.37 3.41 -6.71
N ASP A 166 -13.67 4.31 -7.65
CA ASP A 166 -12.65 5.05 -8.38
C ASP A 166 -12.45 6.44 -7.73
N LEU A 167 -11.25 6.68 -7.20
CA LEU A 167 -10.87 7.93 -6.55
C LEU A 167 -10.43 8.94 -7.60
N THR A 168 -11.06 10.12 -7.61
CA THR A 168 -10.71 11.24 -8.48
C THR A 168 -10.18 12.43 -7.72
N THR A 169 -10.64 12.61 -6.47
CA THR A 169 -10.18 13.69 -5.58
C THR A 169 -10.16 13.23 -4.13
N LEU A 170 -9.15 13.69 -3.39
CA LEU A 170 -9.03 13.51 -1.94
C LEU A 170 -8.61 14.84 -1.31
N ALA A 171 -9.27 15.25 -0.24
CA ALA A 171 -8.91 16.46 0.48
C ALA A 171 -9.16 16.34 1.98
N ILE A 172 -8.62 17.28 2.75
CA ILE A 172 -9.02 17.55 4.14
C ILE A 172 -9.65 18.95 4.14
N ASP A 173 -10.86 19.07 4.66
CA ASP A 173 -11.56 20.33 4.85
C ASP A 173 -11.66 20.68 6.34
N THR A 174 -10.97 21.73 6.73
CA THR A 174 -10.90 22.22 8.11
C THR A 174 -11.73 23.48 8.34
N THR A 175 -12.57 23.83 7.36
CA THR A 175 -13.46 24.99 7.46
C THR A 175 -14.43 24.87 8.64
N PRO A 176 -14.99 23.70 8.96
CA PRO A 176 -15.94 23.58 10.06
C PRO A 176 -15.33 23.84 11.42
N SER A 177 -14.15 23.30 11.72
CA SER A 177 -13.47 23.50 13.00
C SER A 177 -12.86 24.89 13.16
N ASN A 178 -12.53 25.53 12.04
CA ASN A 178 -11.79 26.79 12.00
C ASN A 178 -10.44 26.72 12.73
N VAL A 179 -9.79 25.55 12.72
CA VAL A 179 -8.50 25.27 13.37
C VAL A 179 -7.46 24.89 12.33
N GLN A 180 -6.20 25.17 12.63
CA GLN A 180 -5.06 24.72 11.83
C GLN A 180 -4.83 23.24 12.06
N ASN A 181 -4.52 22.52 11.01
CA ASN A 181 -4.30 21.09 11.01
C ASN A 181 -3.00 20.70 10.32
N SER A 182 -2.70 19.42 10.31
CA SER A 182 -1.45 18.93 9.73
C SER A 182 -1.60 17.51 9.19
N ILE A 183 -0.81 17.22 8.14
CA ILE A 183 -0.76 15.92 7.48
C ILE A 183 0.67 15.53 7.14
N SER A 184 1.00 14.24 7.20
CA SER A 184 2.31 13.72 6.79
C SER A 184 2.28 12.53 5.85
N ALA A 185 1.15 11.84 5.68
CA ALA A 185 1.08 10.74 4.73
C ALA A 185 -0.34 10.45 4.23
N VAL A 186 -0.40 9.94 3.01
CA VAL A 186 -1.59 9.35 2.39
C VAL A 186 -1.30 7.90 2.06
N GLU A 187 -2.21 7.01 2.44
CA GLU A 187 -2.11 5.58 2.14
C GLU A 187 -3.35 5.11 1.39
N ILE A 188 -3.17 4.34 0.33
CA ILE A 188 -4.24 3.69 -0.44
C ILE A 188 -3.97 2.19 -0.53
N ASP A 189 -4.94 1.38 -0.11
CA ASP A 189 -4.87 -0.08 -0.13
C ASP A 189 -3.62 -0.66 0.59
N GLY A 190 -3.16 0.00 1.66
CA GLY A 190 -2.00 -0.41 2.43
C GLY A 190 -0.67 0.08 1.86
N VAL A 191 -0.69 0.89 0.79
CA VAL A 191 0.52 1.47 0.18
C VAL A 191 0.55 2.96 0.44
N MET A 192 1.60 3.43 1.12
CA MET A 192 1.85 4.86 1.32
C MET A 192 2.27 5.49 -0.01
N LEU A 193 1.58 6.57 -0.39
CA LEU A 193 1.94 7.31 -1.60
C LEU A 193 3.25 8.07 -1.38
N THR A 194 4.21 7.91 -2.29
CA THR A 194 5.52 8.56 -2.23
C THR A 194 5.94 9.10 -3.59
N ASP A 195 6.47 10.33 -3.59
CA ASP A 195 7.05 10.93 -4.79
C ASP A 195 8.30 10.17 -5.23
N SER A 196 8.57 10.18 -6.53
CA SER A 196 9.81 9.65 -7.15
C SER A 196 10.13 8.18 -6.86
N THR A 197 9.24 7.46 -6.21
CA THR A 197 9.39 6.02 -6.05
C THR A 197 8.52 5.29 -7.05
N THR A 198 9.15 4.74 -8.09
CA THR A 198 8.59 3.60 -8.80
C THR A 198 8.61 2.40 -7.85
N GLN A 199 7.69 2.34 -6.92
CA GLN A 199 7.31 1.04 -6.38
C GLN A 199 6.44 0.38 -7.45
N ASN A 200 7.10 -0.08 -8.51
CA ASN A 200 6.51 -1.14 -9.29
C ASN A 200 6.13 -2.22 -8.28
N LEU A 201 4.87 -2.63 -8.25
CA LEU A 201 4.50 -3.94 -7.73
C LEU A 201 5.09 -4.97 -8.69
N ASP A 202 6.38 -4.95 -8.70
CA ASP A 202 7.27 -5.82 -9.38
C ASP A 202 7.77 -6.84 -8.36
N PHE A 203 8.38 -7.88 -8.84
CA PHE A 203 8.98 -8.88 -8.00
C PHE A 203 10.20 -8.37 -7.22
N GLY A 204 10.72 -7.17 -7.54
CA GLY A 204 12.01 -6.69 -7.03
C GLY A 204 13.19 -7.37 -7.72
N SER A 205 14.43 -7.01 -7.36
CA SER A 205 15.63 -7.55 -7.99
C SER A 205 15.84 -9.04 -7.65
N GLU A 206 15.56 -9.42 -6.42
CA GLU A 206 15.75 -10.78 -5.89
C GLU A 206 14.46 -11.60 -5.88
N GLY A 207 13.34 -11.01 -6.32
CA GLY A 207 12.06 -11.69 -6.35
C GLY A 207 11.92 -12.68 -7.49
N PHE A 208 11.03 -13.64 -7.35
CA PHE A 208 10.79 -14.68 -8.36
C PHE A 208 9.35 -15.20 -8.32
N TYR A 209 8.95 -15.84 -9.40
CA TYR A 209 7.74 -16.62 -9.49
C TYR A 209 8.03 -18.00 -10.07
N LEU A 210 7.90 -19.04 -9.27
CA LEU A 210 8.05 -20.42 -9.67
C LEU A 210 6.66 -21.08 -9.75
N PRO A 211 6.12 -21.36 -10.93
CA PRO A 211 4.79 -21.94 -11.07
C PRO A 211 4.69 -23.39 -10.60
N PHE A 212 5.77 -24.17 -10.71
CA PHE A 212 5.77 -25.62 -10.46
C PHE A 212 4.60 -26.34 -11.14
N ASP A 213 4.36 -25.99 -12.40
CA ASP A 213 3.23 -26.47 -13.21
C ASP A 213 3.54 -27.76 -13.98
N GLY A 214 4.69 -28.37 -13.71
CA GLY A 214 5.17 -29.59 -14.37
C GLY A 214 5.89 -29.35 -15.68
N ASN A 215 6.00 -28.12 -16.15
CA ASN A 215 6.77 -27.79 -17.35
C ASN A 215 8.26 -27.67 -17.03
N SER A 216 9.10 -27.99 -18.02
CA SER A 216 10.55 -27.88 -17.90
C SER A 216 11.06 -26.54 -18.47
N PRO A 217 12.04 -25.91 -17.84
CA PRO A 217 12.71 -26.27 -16.58
C PRO A 217 11.84 -25.98 -15.37
N ILE A 218 11.75 -26.90 -14.42
CA ILE A 218 10.85 -26.81 -13.27
C ILE A 218 11.14 -25.56 -12.40
N GLY A 219 12.39 -25.19 -12.27
CA GLY A 219 12.83 -24.03 -11.50
C GLY A 219 12.89 -22.72 -12.30
N GLU A 220 12.25 -22.65 -13.46
CA GLU A 220 12.26 -21.44 -14.28
C GLU A 220 11.46 -20.32 -13.61
N ASP A 221 12.11 -19.18 -13.42
CA ASP A 221 11.48 -17.98 -12.91
C ASP A 221 10.63 -17.29 -13.99
N LYS A 222 9.34 -17.24 -13.77
CA LYS A 222 8.36 -16.58 -14.66
C LYS A 222 8.00 -15.15 -14.22
N SER A 223 8.74 -14.58 -13.28
CA SER A 223 8.57 -13.18 -12.86
C SER A 223 9.11 -12.19 -13.88
N GLY A 224 10.00 -12.63 -14.77
CA GLY A 224 10.77 -11.79 -15.69
C GLY A 224 12.07 -11.25 -15.09
N LYS A 225 12.44 -11.64 -13.87
CA LYS A 225 13.70 -11.22 -13.21
C LYS A 225 14.88 -12.12 -13.51
N GLY A 226 14.62 -13.34 -13.93
CA GLY A 226 15.66 -14.32 -14.29
C GLY A 226 16.30 -15.04 -13.11
N ASN A 227 15.66 -14.99 -11.93
CA ASN A 227 16.11 -15.64 -10.70
C ASN A 227 15.72 -17.14 -10.72
N ASN A 228 16.25 -17.88 -11.70
CA ASN A 228 15.99 -19.30 -11.89
C ASN A 228 16.56 -20.14 -10.75
N TRP A 229 15.84 -21.18 -10.38
CA TRP A 229 16.25 -22.19 -9.41
C TRP A 229 16.71 -23.47 -10.14
N THR A 230 17.88 -23.95 -9.80
CA THR A 230 18.48 -25.17 -10.40
C THR A 230 18.54 -26.30 -9.38
#